data_afeb34dabc90b605de8d8a448beb7ecb
#
_entry.id   afeb34dabc90b605de8d8a448beb7ecb
#
_cell.length_a   1.000
_cell.length_b   1.000
_cell.length_c   1.000
_cell.angle_alpha   90.00
_cell.angle_beta   90.00
_cell.angle_gamma   90.00
#
_symmetry.space_group_name_H-M   'P 1'
#
loop_
_entity.id
_entity.type
_entity.pdbx_description
1 polymer ?
#
loop_
_entity_poly.entity_id
_entity_poly.type
_entity_poly.pdbx_seq_one_letter_code
_entity_poly.pdbx_strand_id
1 'polypeptide(L)'
;VSLKYAMTLDGKIAADGGDSKWITGVEARTYAHYLRKTHDAVIVGKNTVLQDDCELTTRMVEGKNPVRIVLDSKCSIPANSKILNDEARTIVAVGENPSLTNLNALKLLKNVEVIELPENNGKLDLAALMKYLAEQEITSLLVEGGSEVHGAFLDAGFAERVYAFIAPKIIGGRNALAPVGGNGCKDMGKALRLTDIEYKELGCDLLITGRTERD
;
A
#
# COMPACT_ATOMS: atom_id res chain seq x y z
N VAL A 1 -6.35 9.66 4.00
CA VAL A 1 -5.59 8.44 3.63
C VAL A 1 -6.47 7.22 3.82
N SER A 2 -6.49 6.35 2.81
CA SER A 2 -7.24 5.10 2.81
C SER A 2 -6.29 3.90 2.83
N LEU A 3 -6.56 2.91 3.68
CA LEU A 3 -5.87 1.62 3.66
C LEU A 3 -6.69 0.62 2.86
N LYS A 4 -6.05 -0.13 1.96
CA LYS A 4 -6.68 -1.22 1.22
C LYS A 4 -5.85 -2.48 1.31
N TYR A 5 -6.46 -3.56 1.73
CA TYR A 5 -5.83 -4.88 1.71
C TYR A 5 -6.83 -5.98 1.29
N ALA A 6 -6.28 -7.05 0.74
CA ALA A 6 -7.04 -8.27 0.47
C ALA A 6 -6.46 -9.40 1.33
N MET A 7 -7.32 -10.13 2.01
CA MET A 7 -6.93 -11.21 2.90
C MET A 7 -7.84 -12.43 2.75
N THR A 8 -7.35 -13.56 3.21
CA THR A 8 -8.15 -14.77 3.41
C THR A 8 -9.07 -14.62 4.62
N LEU A 9 -10.03 -15.52 4.78
CA LEU A 9 -10.96 -15.53 5.92
C LEU A 9 -10.21 -15.66 7.27
N ASP A 10 -9.08 -16.35 7.28
CA ASP A 10 -8.19 -16.48 8.45
C ASP A 10 -7.14 -15.35 8.56
N GLY A 11 -7.34 -14.24 7.84
CA GLY A 11 -6.57 -13.01 7.99
C GLY A 11 -5.15 -13.06 7.42
N LYS A 12 -4.92 -13.73 6.29
CA LYS A 12 -3.61 -13.83 5.66
C LYS A 12 -3.56 -13.13 4.30
N ILE A 13 -2.46 -12.43 4.02
CA ILE A 13 -2.22 -11.73 2.74
C ILE A 13 -1.30 -12.48 1.79
N ALA A 14 -0.69 -13.56 2.24
CA ALA A 14 0.12 -14.47 1.45
C ALA A 14 0.24 -15.82 2.17
N ALA A 15 0.53 -16.89 1.42
CA ALA A 15 0.97 -18.16 1.98
C ALA A 15 2.36 -18.02 2.66
N ASP A 16 2.75 -19.01 3.46
CA ASP A 16 4.05 -19.00 4.20
C ASP A 16 5.25 -18.89 3.23
N GLY A 17 5.12 -19.41 2.00
CA GLY A 17 6.10 -19.27 0.92
C GLY A 17 6.06 -17.93 0.16
N GLY A 18 5.20 -16.98 0.54
CA GLY A 18 5.10 -15.66 -0.09
C GLY A 18 4.13 -15.59 -1.28
N ASP A 19 3.51 -16.69 -1.71
CA ASP A 19 2.53 -16.67 -2.80
C ASP A 19 1.25 -15.93 -2.36
N SER A 20 0.89 -14.88 -3.10
CA SER A 20 -0.26 -14.01 -2.84
C SER A 20 -1.29 -13.99 -3.98
N LYS A 21 -1.05 -14.71 -5.09
CA LYS A 21 -1.87 -14.60 -6.32
C LYS A 21 -2.68 -15.86 -6.58
N TRP A 22 -4.02 -15.81 -6.58
CA TRP A 22 -4.86 -14.64 -6.27
C TRP A 22 -5.65 -14.92 -5.00
N ILE A 23 -5.63 -14.01 -4.05
CA ILE A 23 -6.46 -14.11 -2.84
C ILE A 23 -7.92 -13.91 -3.23
N THR A 24 -8.26 -12.79 -3.82
CA THR A 24 -9.63 -12.40 -4.17
C THR A 24 -9.97 -12.63 -5.64
N GLY A 25 -11.25 -12.69 -5.95
CA GLY A 25 -11.81 -12.85 -7.29
C GLY A 25 -11.66 -11.62 -8.19
N VAL A 26 -12.17 -11.70 -9.41
CA VAL A 26 -12.03 -10.64 -10.41
C VAL A 26 -12.82 -9.40 -10.05
N GLU A 27 -14.01 -9.54 -9.47
CA GLU A 27 -14.88 -8.43 -9.06
C GLU A 27 -14.21 -7.58 -7.98
N ALA A 28 -13.62 -8.22 -6.96
CA ALA A 28 -12.87 -7.54 -5.91
C ALA A 28 -11.62 -6.83 -6.46
N ARG A 29 -10.89 -7.47 -7.39
CA ARG A 29 -9.74 -6.83 -8.06
C ARG A 29 -10.18 -5.65 -8.93
N THR A 30 -11.30 -5.75 -9.64
CA THR A 30 -11.86 -4.64 -10.41
C THR A 30 -12.21 -3.46 -9.50
N TYR A 31 -12.78 -3.74 -8.31
CA TYR A 31 -13.06 -2.70 -7.33
C TYR A 31 -11.76 -2.08 -6.76
N ALA A 32 -10.70 -2.84 -6.57
CA ALA A 32 -9.40 -2.29 -6.19
C ALA A 32 -8.84 -1.33 -7.28
N HIS A 33 -9.03 -1.64 -8.57
CA HIS A 33 -8.67 -0.72 -9.66
C HIS A 33 -9.57 0.53 -9.68
N TYR A 34 -10.86 0.41 -9.31
CA TYR A 34 -11.73 1.56 -9.10
C TYR A 34 -11.21 2.46 -7.96
N LEU A 35 -10.75 1.89 -6.86
CA LEU A 35 -10.14 2.67 -5.78
C LEU A 35 -8.90 3.45 -6.26
N ARG A 36 -8.03 2.84 -7.08
CA ARG A 36 -6.89 3.55 -7.68
C ARG A 36 -7.33 4.71 -8.57
N LYS A 37 -8.40 4.53 -9.34
CA LYS A 37 -8.98 5.60 -10.17
C LYS A 37 -9.47 6.79 -9.34
N THR A 38 -9.97 6.55 -8.13
CA THR A 38 -10.61 7.56 -7.28
C THR A 38 -9.66 8.23 -6.28
N HIS A 39 -8.39 7.82 -6.26
CA HIS A 39 -7.36 8.45 -5.43
C HIS A 39 -6.29 9.11 -6.31
N ASP A 40 -5.73 10.21 -5.83
CA ASP A 40 -4.65 10.93 -6.53
C ASP A 40 -3.37 10.11 -6.59
N ALA A 41 -3.09 9.37 -5.52
CA ALA A 41 -1.89 8.53 -5.44
C ALA A 41 -2.15 7.17 -4.79
N VAL A 42 -1.30 6.21 -5.13
CA VAL A 42 -1.24 4.87 -4.52
C VAL A 42 0.18 4.62 -4.00
N ILE A 43 0.30 4.06 -2.79
CA ILE A 43 1.59 3.82 -2.15
C ILE A 43 1.75 2.36 -1.73
N VAL A 44 2.97 1.86 -1.91
CA VAL A 44 3.42 0.55 -1.44
C VAL A 44 4.83 0.62 -0.87
N GLY A 45 5.20 -0.37 -0.07
CA GLY A 45 6.58 -0.59 0.33
C GLY A 45 7.38 -1.36 -0.73
N LYS A 46 8.72 -1.22 -0.71
CA LYS A 46 9.63 -1.91 -1.61
C LYS A 46 9.41 -3.43 -1.69
N ASN A 47 9.08 -4.06 -0.57
CA ASN A 47 8.92 -5.52 -0.55
C ASN A 47 7.74 -5.98 -1.42
N THR A 48 6.65 -5.19 -1.51
CA THR A 48 5.54 -5.43 -2.44
C THR A 48 6.01 -5.34 -3.90
N VAL A 49 6.88 -4.38 -4.22
CA VAL A 49 7.46 -4.27 -5.57
C VAL A 49 8.33 -5.48 -5.88
N LEU A 50 9.21 -5.87 -4.95
CA LEU A 50 10.15 -6.98 -5.14
C LEU A 50 9.47 -8.35 -5.25
N GLN A 51 8.36 -8.56 -4.52
CA GLN A 51 7.65 -9.83 -4.50
C GLN A 51 6.62 -9.96 -5.63
N ASP A 52 5.85 -8.90 -5.87
CA ASP A 52 4.69 -8.96 -6.75
C ASP A 52 4.96 -8.39 -8.15
N ASP A 53 6.06 -7.63 -8.33
CA ASP A 53 6.36 -6.86 -9.53
C ASP A 53 5.12 -6.11 -10.04
N CYS A 54 4.50 -5.37 -9.12
CA CYS A 54 3.22 -4.71 -9.34
C CYS A 54 3.34 -3.47 -10.25
N GLU A 55 2.27 -3.14 -10.97
CA GLU A 55 2.17 -1.97 -11.85
C GLU A 55 1.43 -0.81 -11.18
N LEU A 56 0.46 -1.10 -10.32
CA LEU A 56 -0.42 -0.15 -9.64
C LEU A 56 -1.19 0.81 -10.58
N THR A 57 -1.62 0.29 -11.72
CA THR A 57 -2.41 1.02 -12.71
C THR A 57 -3.91 0.71 -12.59
N THR A 58 -4.74 1.45 -13.34
CA THR A 58 -6.21 1.28 -13.38
C THR A 58 -6.68 0.38 -14.53
N ARG A 59 -5.84 -0.50 -15.06
CA ARG A 59 -6.05 -1.31 -16.27
C ARG A 59 -7.33 -2.17 -16.33
N MET A 60 -8.04 -2.37 -15.22
CA MET A 60 -9.33 -3.11 -15.20
C MET A 60 -10.54 -2.18 -15.22
N VAL A 61 -10.36 -0.87 -15.18
CA VAL A 61 -11.42 0.13 -15.26
C VAL A 61 -10.95 1.31 -16.11
N GLU A 62 -11.86 1.97 -16.79
CA GLU A 62 -11.54 3.20 -17.51
C GLU A 62 -11.27 4.35 -16.53
N GLY A 63 -10.17 5.09 -16.73
CA GLY A 63 -9.81 6.24 -15.89
C GLY A 63 -8.32 6.55 -15.91
N LYS A 64 -7.94 7.61 -15.19
CA LYS A 64 -6.54 8.00 -15.03
C LYS A 64 -5.81 7.08 -14.06
N ASN A 65 -4.55 6.81 -14.33
CA ASN A 65 -3.67 6.17 -13.37
C ASN A 65 -3.33 7.15 -12.23
N PRO A 66 -3.30 6.69 -10.98
CA PRO A 66 -2.81 7.49 -9.85
C PRO A 66 -1.29 7.71 -9.95
N VAL A 67 -0.77 8.71 -9.25
CA VAL A 67 0.66 8.79 -8.95
C VAL A 67 1.06 7.59 -8.12
N ARG A 68 2.11 6.87 -8.52
CA ARG A 68 2.60 5.69 -7.79
C ARG A 68 3.70 6.12 -6.83
N ILE A 69 3.67 5.62 -5.61
CA ILE A 69 4.66 5.95 -4.58
C ILE A 69 5.27 4.66 -4.04
N VAL A 70 6.59 4.60 -3.97
CA VAL A 70 7.32 3.47 -3.39
C VAL A 70 8.13 3.94 -2.21
N LEU A 71 7.92 3.32 -1.05
CA LEU A 71 8.77 3.52 0.13
C LEU A 71 9.94 2.54 0.06
N ASP A 72 11.14 3.04 -0.24
CA ASP A 72 12.37 2.25 -0.38
C ASP A 72 13.58 3.00 0.20
N SER A 73 13.71 3.01 1.50
CA SER A 73 14.74 3.79 2.21
C SER A 73 16.17 3.54 1.71
N LYS A 74 16.45 2.37 1.15
CA LYS A 74 17.80 2.01 0.64
C LYS A 74 17.92 2.09 -0.87
N CYS A 75 16.87 2.49 -1.59
CA CYS A 75 16.85 2.52 -3.05
C CYS A 75 17.24 1.15 -3.64
N SER A 76 16.53 0.11 -3.25
CA SER A 76 16.87 -1.28 -3.54
C SER A 76 16.04 -1.92 -4.66
N ILE A 77 14.95 -1.27 -5.09
CA ILE A 77 14.13 -1.77 -6.20
C ILE A 77 14.91 -1.71 -7.52
N PRO A 78 14.83 -2.75 -8.37
CA PRO A 78 15.46 -2.74 -9.68
C PRO A 78 14.85 -1.66 -10.62
N ALA A 79 15.69 -1.02 -11.44
CA ALA A 79 15.23 0.00 -12.38
C ALA A 79 14.31 -0.52 -13.50
N ASN A 80 14.22 -1.84 -13.67
CA ASN A 80 13.32 -2.51 -14.62
C ASN A 80 12.03 -3.02 -13.97
N SER A 81 11.73 -2.68 -12.71
CA SER A 81 10.47 -3.03 -12.05
C SER A 81 9.29 -2.42 -12.80
N LYS A 82 8.19 -3.17 -12.96
CA LYS A 82 7.00 -2.72 -13.71
C LYS A 82 6.37 -1.44 -13.19
N ILE A 83 6.46 -1.18 -11.90
CA ILE A 83 5.96 0.06 -11.30
C ILE A 83 6.67 1.32 -11.81
N LEU A 84 7.84 1.18 -12.43
CA LEU A 84 8.65 2.27 -12.96
C LEU A 84 8.42 2.53 -14.45
N ASN A 85 7.50 1.80 -15.10
CA ASN A 85 7.13 2.02 -16.50
C ASN A 85 6.54 3.45 -16.71
N ASP A 86 6.36 3.86 -17.97
CA ASP A 86 5.92 5.18 -18.35
C ASP A 86 4.38 5.40 -18.36
N GLU A 87 3.61 4.42 -17.87
CA GLU A 87 2.14 4.52 -17.79
C GLU A 87 1.63 5.53 -16.75
N ALA A 88 2.43 5.86 -15.74
CA ALA A 88 2.10 6.86 -14.73
C ALA A 88 3.36 7.47 -14.10
N ARG A 89 3.23 8.67 -13.51
CA ARG A 89 4.28 9.25 -12.64
C ARG A 89 4.55 8.33 -11.46
N THR A 90 5.82 8.13 -11.13
CA THR A 90 6.25 7.34 -9.97
C THR A 90 7.18 8.15 -9.08
N ILE A 91 6.91 8.20 -7.80
CA ILE A 91 7.76 8.80 -6.78
C ILE A 91 8.40 7.67 -5.99
N VAL A 92 9.73 7.64 -5.93
CA VAL A 92 10.46 6.71 -5.07
C VAL A 92 11.03 7.49 -3.90
N ALA A 93 10.49 7.24 -2.70
CA ALA A 93 10.95 7.85 -1.47
C ALA A 93 12.11 7.04 -0.90
N VAL A 94 13.28 7.66 -0.77
CA VAL A 94 14.51 7.05 -0.23
C VAL A 94 14.91 7.72 1.07
N GLY A 95 15.75 7.06 1.86
CA GLY A 95 16.33 7.61 3.08
C GLY A 95 17.67 8.30 2.85
N GLU A 96 18.36 8.59 3.95
CA GLU A 96 19.62 9.36 3.96
C GLU A 96 20.82 8.65 3.31
N ASN A 97 20.79 7.32 3.19
CA ASN A 97 21.89 6.52 2.65
C ASN A 97 21.42 5.50 1.60
N PRO A 98 20.89 5.97 0.45
CA PRO A 98 20.44 5.10 -0.62
C PRO A 98 21.60 4.50 -1.42
N SER A 99 21.34 3.41 -2.13
CA SER A 99 22.28 2.85 -3.13
C SER A 99 22.51 3.86 -4.26
N LEU A 100 23.71 4.41 -4.36
CA LEU A 100 24.05 5.40 -5.40
C LEU A 100 23.91 4.84 -6.81
N THR A 101 24.22 3.55 -7.02
CA THR A 101 24.07 2.90 -8.32
C THR A 101 22.62 2.87 -8.76
N ASN A 102 21.72 2.41 -7.89
CA ASN A 102 20.29 2.35 -8.20
C ASN A 102 19.67 3.75 -8.30
N LEU A 103 20.06 4.67 -7.40
CA LEU A 103 19.62 6.06 -7.45
C LEU A 103 19.91 6.71 -8.81
N ASN A 104 21.13 6.54 -9.32
CA ASN A 104 21.50 7.06 -10.62
C ASN A 104 20.70 6.40 -11.76
N ALA A 105 20.46 5.10 -11.69
CA ALA A 105 19.63 4.40 -12.67
C ALA A 105 18.18 4.89 -12.67
N LEU A 106 17.57 5.09 -11.48
CA LEU A 106 16.20 5.59 -11.36
C LEU A 106 16.05 7.03 -11.89
N LYS A 107 17.03 7.89 -11.64
CA LYS A 107 17.03 9.28 -12.12
C LYS A 107 17.08 9.43 -13.65
N LEU A 108 17.42 8.38 -14.38
CA LEU A 108 17.39 8.36 -15.85
C LEU A 108 15.99 8.06 -16.41
N LEU A 109 15.07 7.59 -15.61
CA LEU A 109 13.71 7.24 -16.02
C LEU A 109 12.83 8.50 -16.06
N LYS A 110 12.18 8.77 -17.20
CA LYS A 110 11.43 10.03 -17.44
C LYS A 110 10.29 10.29 -16.46
N ASN A 111 9.58 9.24 -16.05
CA ASN A 111 8.38 9.35 -15.22
C ASN A 111 8.67 9.02 -13.74
N VAL A 112 9.95 8.92 -13.38
CA VAL A 112 10.38 8.59 -12.03
C VAL A 112 11.03 9.79 -11.37
N GLU A 113 10.51 10.16 -10.23
CA GLU A 113 11.06 11.15 -9.34
C GLU A 113 11.58 10.47 -8.08
N VAL A 114 12.79 10.77 -7.67
CA VAL A 114 13.35 10.27 -6.41
C VAL A 114 13.43 11.40 -5.41
N ILE A 115 12.78 11.20 -4.27
CA ILE A 115 12.79 12.15 -3.15
C ILE A 115 13.52 11.54 -1.96
N GLU A 116 14.29 12.36 -1.26
CA GLU A 116 14.95 11.98 -0.02
C GLU A 116 14.11 12.43 1.17
N LEU A 117 13.84 11.52 2.09
CA LEU A 117 13.08 11.80 3.32
C LEU A 117 13.95 11.48 4.53
N PRO A 118 13.76 12.20 5.65
CA PRO A 118 14.38 11.85 6.92
C PRO A 118 14.05 10.41 7.32
N GLU A 119 14.98 9.75 8.00
CA GLU A 119 14.76 8.44 8.60
C GLU A 119 14.61 8.56 10.12
N ASN A 120 13.64 7.83 10.67
CA ASN A 120 13.48 7.65 12.10
C ASN A 120 13.52 6.16 12.42
N ASN A 121 14.55 5.72 13.18
CA ASN A 121 14.80 4.31 13.49
C ASN A 121 14.85 3.40 12.24
N GLY A 122 15.48 3.87 11.16
CA GLY A 122 15.63 3.14 9.89
C GLY A 122 14.36 3.04 9.04
N LYS A 123 13.31 3.77 9.39
CA LYS A 123 12.08 3.92 8.62
C LYS A 123 11.94 5.36 8.13
N LEU A 124 11.41 5.54 6.93
CA LEU A 124 11.14 6.87 6.36
C LEU A 124 10.09 7.62 7.21
N ASP A 125 10.32 8.91 7.39
CA ASP A 125 9.38 9.79 8.09
C ASP A 125 8.12 10.01 7.26
N LEU A 126 7.01 9.41 7.71
CA LEU A 126 5.72 9.54 7.03
C LEU A 126 5.13 10.96 7.13
N ALA A 127 5.45 11.73 8.18
CA ALA A 127 4.97 13.11 8.30
C ALA A 127 5.65 14.00 7.26
N ALA A 128 6.95 13.82 7.05
CA ALA A 128 7.69 14.49 5.97
C ALA A 128 7.14 14.10 4.58
N LEU A 129 6.83 12.81 4.37
CA LEU A 129 6.17 12.36 3.14
C LEU A 129 4.82 13.04 2.94
N MET A 130 3.95 13.04 3.96
CA MET A 130 2.61 13.64 3.84
C MET A 130 2.68 15.14 3.55
N LYS A 131 3.64 15.84 4.15
CA LYS A 131 3.90 17.26 3.83
C LYS A 131 4.30 17.44 2.37
N TYR A 132 5.27 16.65 1.88
CA TYR A 132 5.69 16.69 0.47
C TYR A 132 4.51 16.42 -0.48
N LEU A 133 3.68 15.39 -0.19
CA LEU A 133 2.52 15.07 -1.04
C LEU A 133 1.50 16.21 -1.07
N ALA A 134 1.27 16.89 0.06
CA ALA A 134 0.39 18.06 0.11
C ALA A 134 0.93 19.24 -0.74
N GLU A 135 2.24 19.47 -0.73
CA GLU A 135 2.90 20.48 -1.60
C GLU A 135 2.77 20.12 -3.09
N GLN A 136 2.59 18.82 -3.43
CA GLN A 136 2.33 18.34 -4.78
C GLN A 136 0.83 18.28 -5.13
N GLU A 137 -0.05 18.87 -4.31
CA GLU A 137 -1.52 18.85 -4.47
C GLU A 137 -2.13 17.43 -4.48
N ILE A 138 -1.44 16.44 -3.91
CA ILE A 138 -1.95 15.08 -3.72
C ILE A 138 -2.77 15.06 -2.44
N THR A 139 -4.09 15.03 -2.58
CA THR A 139 -5.05 15.16 -1.47
C THR A 139 -5.62 13.83 -1.01
N SER A 140 -5.53 12.81 -1.83
CA SER A 140 -6.04 11.47 -1.54
C SER A 140 -4.98 10.39 -1.81
N LEU A 141 -4.71 9.56 -0.79
CA LEU A 141 -3.69 8.52 -0.83
C LEU A 141 -4.30 7.15 -0.52
N LEU A 142 -4.09 6.18 -1.42
CA LEU A 142 -4.45 4.77 -1.23
C LEU A 142 -3.21 3.96 -0.84
N VAL A 143 -3.18 3.43 0.36
CA VAL A 143 -2.11 2.53 0.83
C VAL A 143 -2.49 1.10 0.49
N GLU A 144 -1.76 0.46 -0.44
CA GLU A 144 -2.06 -0.91 -0.89
C GLU A 144 -1.12 -1.99 -0.34
N GLY A 145 -0.17 -1.62 0.47
CA GLY A 145 0.66 -2.64 1.12
C GLY A 145 2.15 -2.30 1.20
N GLY A 146 2.99 -3.14 1.78
CA GLY A 146 2.70 -4.38 2.53
C GLY A 146 2.25 -4.14 3.96
N SER A 147 2.23 -5.22 4.72
CA SER A 147 1.79 -5.25 6.12
C SER A 147 2.45 -4.16 6.99
N GLU A 148 3.76 -4.00 6.90
CA GLU A 148 4.51 -2.98 7.65
C GLU A 148 4.11 -1.54 7.27
N VAL A 149 3.81 -1.29 6.00
CA VAL A 149 3.38 0.04 5.55
C VAL A 149 1.99 0.36 6.09
N HIS A 150 1.05 -0.61 6.04
CA HIS A 150 -0.26 -0.43 6.67
C HIS A 150 -0.14 -0.13 8.17
N GLY A 151 0.69 -0.91 8.88
CA GLY A 151 0.95 -0.69 10.30
C GLY A 151 1.55 0.69 10.58
N ALA A 152 2.53 1.13 9.78
CA ALA A 152 3.15 2.44 9.95
C ALA A 152 2.17 3.60 9.77
N PHE A 153 1.25 3.53 8.79
CA PHE A 153 0.22 4.56 8.60
C PHE A 153 -0.82 4.56 9.72
N LEU A 154 -1.15 3.40 10.28
CA LEU A 154 -2.03 3.31 11.46
C LEU A 154 -1.35 3.83 12.72
N ASP A 155 -0.11 3.39 13.00
CA ASP A 155 0.68 3.84 14.16
C ASP A 155 0.90 5.36 14.15
N ALA A 156 1.07 5.95 12.95
CA ALA A 156 1.21 7.40 12.77
C ALA A 156 -0.12 8.18 12.81
N GLY A 157 -1.26 7.50 12.90
CA GLY A 157 -2.58 8.13 12.93
C GLY A 157 -3.03 8.76 11.60
N PHE A 158 -2.42 8.41 10.47
CA PHE A 158 -2.79 8.97 9.17
C PHE A 158 -3.95 8.25 8.48
N ALA A 159 -4.21 6.99 8.82
CA ALA A 159 -5.29 6.23 8.23
C ALA A 159 -6.67 6.78 8.65
N GLU A 160 -7.55 7.06 7.68
CA GLU A 160 -8.90 7.58 7.91
C GLU A 160 -9.99 6.61 7.46
N ARG A 161 -9.68 5.77 6.48
CA ARG A 161 -10.64 4.80 5.93
C ARG A 161 -9.95 3.48 5.67
N VAL A 162 -10.68 2.40 5.86
CA VAL A 162 -10.21 1.04 5.58
C VAL A 162 -11.10 0.39 4.53
N TYR A 163 -10.49 -0.32 3.58
CA TYR A 163 -11.11 -1.19 2.59
C TYR A 163 -10.52 -2.60 2.74
N ALA A 164 -11.19 -3.45 3.51
CA ALA A 164 -10.79 -4.83 3.76
C ALA A 164 -11.54 -5.79 2.83
N PHE A 165 -10.85 -6.39 1.87
CA PHE A 165 -11.39 -7.43 1.01
C PHE A 165 -11.10 -8.79 1.64
N ILE A 166 -12.15 -9.58 1.88
CA ILE A 166 -12.06 -10.87 2.55
C ILE A 166 -12.50 -11.96 1.57
N ALA A 167 -11.57 -12.84 1.22
CA ALA A 167 -11.87 -13.99 0.37
C ALA A 167 -12.32 -15.19 1.23
N PRO A 168 -13.27 -16.02 0.76
CA PRO A 168 -13.71 -17.24 1.45
C PRO A 168 -12.67 -18.37 1.28
N LYS A 169 -11.43 -18.10 1.70
CA LYS A 169 -10.29 -19.00 1.64
C LYS A 169 -9.63 -19.10 3.01
N ILE A 170 -9.01 -20.22 3.30
CA ILE A 170 -8.18 -20.42 4.49
C ILE A 170 -6.82 -20.95 4.03
N ILE A 171 -5.74 -20.25 4.44
CA ILE A 171 -4.36 -20.64 4.11
C ILE A 171 -3.67 -21.28 5.32
N GLY A 172 -3.93 -20.76 6.53
CA GLY A 172 -3.20 -21.14 7.75
C GLY A 172 -1.76 -20.61 7.76
N GLY A 173 -0.87 -21.33 8.43
CA GLY A 173 0.55 -20.98 8.54
C GLY A 173 0.84 -19.99 9.67
N ARG A 174 1.74 -20.39 10.58
CA ARG A 174 2.13 -19.55 11.73
C ARG A 174 2.84 -18.27 11.28
N ASN A 175 3.66 -18.36 10.24
CA ASN A 175 4.48 -17.25 9.73
C ASN A 175 3.82 -16.50 8.58
N ALA A 176 2.65 -16.96 8.11
CA ALA A 176 1.91 -16.29 7.05
C ALA A 176 1.50 -14.88 7.49
N LEU A 177 1.79 -13.87 6.64
CA LEU A 177 1.67 -12.46 6.96
C LEU A 177 0.21 -12.03 7.18
N ALA A 178 -0.01 -11.23 8.22
CA ALA A 178 -1.26 -10.49 8.43
C ALA A 178 -1.28 -9.20 7.58
N PRO A 179 -2.48 -8.67 7.27
CA PRO A 179 -2.60 -7.44 6.46
C PRO A 179 -2.03 -6.19 7.13
N VAL A 180 -1.99 -6.15 8.45
CA VAL A 180 -1.51 -5.01 9.23
C VAL A 180 -0.42 -5.48 10.20
N GLY A 181 0.77 -4.94 10.02
CA GLY A 181 1.93 -5.08 10.91
C GLY A 181 2.04 -3.88 11.85
N GLY A 182 3.29 -3.42 12.08
CA GLY A 182 3.57 -2.26 12.95
C GLY A 182 3.64 -2.64 14.42
N ASN A 183 3.46 -1.65 15.31
CA ASN A 183 3.57 -1.85 16.76
C ASN A 183 2.33 -2.55 17.34
N GLY A 184 1.17 -2.32 16.74
CA GLY A 184 -0.10 -2.83 17.22
C GLY A 184 -0.49 -2.30 18.62
N CYS A 185 -1.60 -2.80 19.14
CA CYS A 185 -2.03 -2.51 20.52
C CYS A 185 -1.84 -3.74 21.44
N LYS A 186 -1.47 -3.50 22.70
CA LYS A 186 -1.29 -4.55 23.71
C LYS A 186 -2.58 -4.88 24.48
N ASP A 187 -3.59 -4.04 24.32
CA ASP A 187 -4.86 -4.12 25.04
C ASP A 187 -6.01 -3.99 24.04
N MET A 188 -6.95 -4.95 24.09
CA MET A 188 -8.14 -4.91 23.21
C MET A 188 -9.00 -3.67 23.41
N GLY A 189 -9.00 -3.08 24.61
CA GLY A 189 -9.68 -1.82 24.88
C GLY A 189 -9.10 -0.62 24.11
N LYS A 190 -7.86 -0.75 23.62
CA LYS A 190 -7.16 0.25 22.79
C LYS A 190 -7.16 -0.09 21.30
N ALA A 191 -7.88 -1.14 20.90
CA ALA A 191 -7.99 -1.50 19.50
C ALA A 191 -8.70 -0.37 18.74
N LEU A 192 -8.13 0.01 17.57
CA LEU A 192 -8.74 1.00 16.70
C LEU A 192 -10.11 0.50 16.23
N ARG A 193 -11.14 1.27 16.51
CA ARG A 193 -12.51 0.98 16.06
C ARG A 193 -12.78 1.60 14.72
N LEU A 194 -13.68 0.97 13.98
CA LEU A 194 -14.22 1.55 12.75
C LEU A 194 -15.66 1.98 13.00
N THR A 195 -16.01 3.13 12.46
CA THR A 195 -17.38 3.68 12.36
C THR A 195 -17.83 3.70 10.90
N ASP A 196 -19.08 4.04 10.64
CA ASP A 196 -19.65 4.12 9.29
C ASP A 196 -19.36 2.86 8.47
N ILE A 197 -19.61 1.70 9.09
CA ILE A 197 -19.25 0.41 8.49
C ILE A 197 -20.24 0.06 7.39
N GLU A 198 -19.72 -0.25 6.21
CA GLU A 198 -20.50 -0.76 5.07
C GLU A 198 -19.98 -2.13 4.66
N TYR A 199 -20.87 -2.98 4.16
CA TYR A 199 -20.59 -4.31 3.65
C TYR A 199 -21.02 -4.40 2.20
N LYS A 200 -20.17 -4.98 1.36
CA LYS A 200 -20.47 -5.17 -0.06
C LYS A 200 -19.99 -6.53 -0.53
N GLU A 201 -20.84 -7.31 -1.16
CA GLU A 201 -20.47 -8.51 -1.87
C GLU A 201 -19.83 -8.16 -3.23
N LEU A 202 -18.72 -8.80 -3.56
CA LEU A 202 -17.97 -8.64 -4.80
C LEU A 202 -17.65 -10.04 -5.37
N GLY A 203 -18.58 -10.60 -6.09
CA GLY A 203 -18.55 -12.02 -6.47
C GLY A 203 -18.66 -12.91 -5.24
N CYS A 204 -17.65 -13.74 -4.97
CA CYS A 204 -17.60 -14.56 -3.76
C CYS A 204 -16.90 -13.88 -2.57
N ASP A 205 -16.30 -12.70 -2.78
CA ASP A 205 -15.55 -11.98 -1.74
C ASP A 205 -16.44 -10.97 -1.01
N LEU A 206 -16.08 -10.66 0.22
CA LEU A 206 -16.74 -9.63 1.02
C LEU A 206 -15.80 -8.42 1.15
N LEU A 207 -16.30 -7.24 0.80
CA LEU A 207 -15.66 -5.96 1.12
C LEU A 207 -16.28 -5.41 2.40
N ILE A 208 -15.45 -5.12 3.39
CA ILE A 208 -15.80 -4.33 4.56
C ILE A 208 -15.11 -2.99 4.46
N THR A 209 -15.86 -1.89 4.56
CA THR A 209 -15.30 -0.54 4.64
C THR A 209 -15.74 0.13 5.92
N GLY A 210 -14.95 1.07 6.41
CA GLY A 210 -15.29 1.89 7.58
C GLY A 210 -14.28 3.02 7.75
N ARG A 211 -14.65 3.99 8.57
CA ARG A 211 -13.76 5.09 8.99
C ARG A 211 -13.09 4.73 10.31
N THR A 212 -11.84 5.11 10.47
CA THR A 212 -11.16 4.98 11.76
C THR A 212 -11.74 5.98 12.74
N GLU A 213 -12.13 5.50 13.92
CA GLU A 213 -12.55 6.36 15.03
C GLU A 213 -11.30 7.07 15.57
N ARG A 214 -11.33 8.39 15.61
CA ARG A 214 -10.29 9.21 16.27
C ARG A 214 -10.91 9.79 17.51
N ASP A 215 -10.22 9.59 18.64
CA ASP A 215 -10.53 10.27 19.91
C ASP A 215 -10.28 11.80 19.79
#